data_a8c53be1ad8949d547644f1edd280f5c
#
_entry.id   a8c53be1ad8949d547644f1edd280f5c
#
_cell.length_a   1.000
_cell.length_b   1.000
_cell.length_c   1.000
_cell.angle_alpha   90.00
_cell.angle_beta   90.00
_cell.angle_gamma   90.00
#
_symmetry.space_group_name_H-M   'P 1'
#
loop_
_entity.id
_entity.type
_entity.pdbx_description
1 polymer ?
#
loop_
_entity_poly.entity_id
_entity_poly.type
_entity_poly.pdbx_seq_one_letter_code
_entity_poly.pdbx_strand_id
1 'polypeptide(L)'
;MSAFARATTLVSLLAMSLGCSPPREPSARGANAGIDSLNARLVRAYQSRDPQAYAALYTDSAVFEWPAFNTVRGPGELAAMARSNWAALRDMDLRLDVSSRRVARDQATEFGAFQQSWRDSSGVRMTEFGRYVALLVRQEDGSWRMDRFFGFADSTRPPSPRP
;
A
#
# COMPACT_ATOMS: atom_id res chain seq x y z
N MET A 1 28.82 -53.43 -64.75
CA MET A 1 27.73 -52.50 -64.68
C MET A 1 27.37 -52.40 -63.17
N SER A 2 27.91 -51.37 -62.48
CA SER A 2 27.82 -51.27 -61.05
C SER A 2 26.90 -50.05 -60.70
N ALA A 3 25.80 -50.35 -60.02
CA ALA A 3 24.86 -49.30 -59.55
C ALA A 3 25.31 -48.85 -58.17
N PHE A 4 25.63 -47.53 -58.06
CA PHE A 4 25.90 -46.87 -56.78
C PHE A 4 24.58 -46.38 -56.20
N ALA A 5 24.15 -46.91 -55.06
CA ALA A 5 23.06 -46.40 -54.27
C ALA A 5 23.56 -45.26 -53.35
N ARG A 6 23.02 -44.07 -53.51
CA ARG A 6 23.27 -42.93 -52.62
C ARG A 6 22.25 -42.94 -51.49
N ALA A 7 22.74 -43.17 -50.27
CA ALA A 7 21.93 -43.02 -49.06
C ALA A 7 21.86 -41.51 -48.66
N THR A 8 20.69 -40.94 -48.67
CA THR A 8 20.43 -39.55 -48.21
C THR A 8 20.02 -39.58 -46.73
N THR A 9 20.92 -39.15 -45.85
CA THR A 9 20.65 -39.06 -44.43
C THR A 9 19.91 -37.76 -44.16
N LEU A 10 18.64 -37.86 -43.76
CA LEU A 10 17.82 -36.70 -43.29
C LEU A 10 18.20 -36.42 -41.83
N VAL A 11 18.88 -35.28 -41.60
CA VAL A 11 19.10 -34.77 -40.25
C VAL A 11 17.89 -33.91 -39.85
N SER A 12 17.02 -34.42 -38.99
CA SER A 12 15.92 -33.67 -38.40
C SER A 12 16.46 -32.78 -37.29
N LEU A 13 16.53 -31.46 -37.54
CA LEU A 13 16.77 -30.45 -36.50
C LEU A 13 15.50 -30.28 -35.66
N LEU A 14 15.51 -30.81 -34.44
CA LEU A 14 14.47 -30.56 -33.44
C LEU A 14 14.75 -29.20 -32.79
N ALA A 15 14.07 -28.15 -33.26
CA ALA A 15 14.14 -26.82 -32.67
C ALA A 15 13.37 -26.83 -31.34
N MET A 16 14.08 -26.91 -30.21
CA MET A 16 13.52 -26.63 -28.89
C MET A 16 13.23 -25.14 -28.75
N SER A 17 12.02 -24.70 -28.99
CA SER A 17 11.56 -23.35 -28.64
C SER A 17 11.44 -23.28 -27.11
N LEU A 18 12.44 -22.68 -26.46
CA LEU A 18 12.34 -22.21 -25.07
C LEU A 18 11.31 -21.08 -25.05
N GLY A 19 10.07 -21.45 -24.77
CA GLY A 19 8.98 -20.52 -24.58
C GLY A 19 9.20 -19.72 -23.31
N CYS A 20 9.82 -18.54 -23.39
CA CYS A 20 9.70 -17.51 -22.36
C CYS A 20 8.24 -17.06 -22.33
N SER A 21 7.43 -17.63 -21.45
CA SER A 21 6.12 -17.06 -21.15
C SER A 21 6.32 -15.67 -20.52
N PRO A 22 5.70 -14.61 -21.06
CA PRO A 22 5.79 -13.29 -20.43
C PRO A 22 5.25 -13.37 -18.99
N PRO A 23 5.80 -12.57 -18.06
CA PRO A 23 5.30 -12.50 -16.70
C PRO A 23 3.79 -12.25 -16.73
N ARG A 24 3.04 -13.12 -16.06
CA ARG A 24 1.58 -13.04 -16.03
C ARG A 24 1.19 -11.75 -15.30
N GLU A 25 0.56 -10.81 -15.99
CA GLU A 25 0.03 -9.62 -15.34
C GLU A 25 -0.93 -10.03 -14.21
N PRO A 26 -0.81 -9.45 -13.00
CA PRO A 26 -1.69 -9.79 -11.92
C PRO A 26 -3.13 -9.43 -12.30
N SER A 27 -4.05 -10.33 -12.03
CA SER A 27 -5.45 -10.02 -12.22
C SER A 27 -5.85 -8.82 -11.34
N ALA A 28 -6.79 -7.99 -11.80
CA ALA A 28 -7.31 -6.87 -11.01
C ALA A 28 -7.80 -7.31 -9.62
N ARG A 29 -8.33 -8.53 -9.49
CA ARG A 29 -8.72 -9.13 -8.21
C ARG A 29 -7.53 -9.37 -7.29
N GLY A 30 -6.41 -9.89 -7.81
CA GLY A 30 -5.20 -10.11 -7.01
C GLY A 30 -4.55 -8.80 -6.55
N ALA A 31 -4.53 -7.78 -7.42
CA ALA A 31 -4.04 -6.45 -7.07
C ALA A 31 -4.89 -5.81 -5.95
N ASN A 32 -6.22 -5.88 -6.05
CA ASN A 32 -7.12 -5.38 -5.02
C ASN A 32 -6.90 -6.09 -3.67
N ALA A 33 -6.78 -7.42 -3.65
CA ALA A 33 -6.48 -8.16 -2.42
C ALA A 33 -5.13 -7.77 -1.79
N GLY A 34 -4.11 -7.49 -2.60
CA GLY A 34 -2.82 -6.99 -2.13
C GLY A 34 -2.91 -5.61 -1.48
N ILE A 35 -3.70 -4.70 -2.08
CA ILE A 35 -3.93 -3.37 -1.53
C ILE A 35 -4.79 -3.44 -0.27
N ASP A 36 -5.82 -4.29 -0.22
CA ASP A 36 -6.61 -4.50 0.99
C ASP A 36 -5.74 -5.03 2.14
N SER A 37 -4.78 -5.90 1.84
CA SER A 37 -3.78 -6.36 2.82
C SER A 37 -2.88 -5.23 3.32
N LEU A 38 -2.47 -4.30 2.44
CA LEU A 38 -1.72 -3.10 2.82
C LEU A 38 -2.54 -2.23 3.78
N ASN A 39 -3.80 -1.94 3.44
CA ASN A 39 -4.71 -1.15 4.27
C ASN A 39 -4.95 -1.80 5.64
N ALA A 40 -5.14 -3.12 5.68
CA ALA A 40 -5.27 -3.85 6.94
C ALA A 40 -3.99 -3.79 7.81
N ARG A 41 -2.80 -3.80 7.21
CA ARG A 41 -1.54 -3.59 7.93
C ARG A 41 -1.40 -2.16 8.45
N LEU A 42 -1.84 -1.16 7.67
CA LEU A 42 -1.85 0.24 8.08
C LEU A 42 -2.70 0.43 9.34
N VAL A 43 -3.93 -0.09 9.32
CA VAL A 43 -4.85 -0.04 10.46
C VAL A 43 -4.22 -0.69 11.69
N ARG A 44 -3.63 -1.88 11.56
CA ARG A 44 -2.97 -2.57 12.68
C ARG A 44 -1.78 -1.79 13.23
N ALA A 45 -0.91 -1.25 12.37
CA ALA A 45 0.25 -0.47 12.80
C ALA A 45 -0.16 0.79 13.56
N TYR A 46 -1.23 1.45 13.13
CA TYR A 46 -1.82 2.59 13.80
C TYR A 46 -2.38 2.20 15.17
N GLN A 47 -3.22 1.17 15.25
CA GLN A 47 -3.86 0.69 16.47
C GLN A 47 -2.83 0.19 17.52
N SER A 48 -1.79 -0.50 17.06
CA SER A 48 -0.70 -0.98 17.93
C SER A 48 0.30 0.11 18.30
N ARG A 49 0.19 1.30 17.71
CA ARG A 49 1.12 2.41 17.88
C ARG A 49 2.56 1.99 17.55
N ASP A 50 2.73 1.26 16.45
CA ASP A 50 4.03 0.81 15.96
C ASP A 50 4.52 1.70 14.80
N PRO A 51 5.39 2.71 15.08
CA PRO A 51 5.89 3.62 14.05
C PRO A 51 6.75 2.93 12.99
N GLN A 52 7.43 1.84 13.34
CA GLN A 52 8.28 1.11 12.41
C GLN A 52 7.42 0.28 11.44
N ALA A 53 6.45 -0.46 11.96
CA ALA A 53 5.49 -1.19 11.12
C ALA A 53 4.70 -0.24 10.22
N TYR A 54 4.32 0.95 10.71
CA TYR A 54 3.65 1.99 9.92
C TYR A 54 4.53 2.47 8.78
N ALA A 55 5.77 2.87 9.08
CA ALA A 55 6.71 3.41 8.09
C ALA A 55 7.12 2.36 7.03
N ALA A 56 7.19 1.08 7.39
CA ALA A 56 7.51 -0.01 6.47
C ALA A 56 6.46 -0.23 5.37
N LEU A 57 5.29 0.38 5.48
CA LEU A 57 4.23 0.33 4.47
C LEU A 57 4.45 1.32 3.32
N TYR A 58 5.44 2.18 3.42
CA TYR A 58 5.75 3.22 2.45
C TYR A 58 6.99 2.86 1.63
N THR A 59 7.11 3.43 0.42
CA THR A 59 8.33 3.32 -0.39
C THR A 59 9.44 4.19 0.20
N ASP A 60 10.68 3.94 -0.21
CA ASP A 60 11.83 4.74 0.26
C ASP A 60 11.75 6.21 -0.19
N SER A 61 11.08 6.47 -1.32
CA SER A 61 10.83 7.81 -1.87
C SER A 61 9.46 8.39 -1.50
N ALA A 62 8.75 7.76 -0.57
CA ALA A 62 7.39 8.16 -0.24
C ALA A 62 7.29 9.61 0.24
N VAL A 63 6.16 10.23 -0.05
CA VAL A 63 5.79 11.55 0.45
C VAL A 63 4.45 11.45 1.17
N PHE A 64 4.41 11.93 2.38
CA PHE A 64 3.20 12.05 3.18
C PHE A 64 2.89 13.53 3.39
N GLU A 65 1.68 13.91 3.03
CA GLU A 65 1.16 15.27 3.13
C GLU A 65 -0.07 15.30 4.04
N TRP A 66 -0.02 16.18 5.01
CA TRP A 66 -1.13 16.47 5.90
C TRP A 66 -1.12 17.96 6.23
N PRO A 67 -2.22 18.70 6.08
CA PRO A 67 -2.22 20.16 6.20
C PRO A 67 -1.67 20.73 7.51
N ALA A 68 -1.75 19.93 8.60
CA ALA A 68 -1.25 20.34 9.91
C ALA A 68 0.24 20.04 10.15
N PHE A 69 0.91 19.38 9.20
CA PHE A 69 2.31 18.98 9.34
C PHE A 69 3.15 19.48 8.16
N ASN A 70 4.46 19.55 8.36
CA ASN A 70 5.38 19.68 7.24
C ASN A 70 5.34 18.41 6.39
N THR A 71 5.65 18.54 5.11
CA THR A 71 5.85 17.40 4.22
C THR A 71 6.83 16.41 4.83
N VAL A 72 6.44 15.14 4.95
CA VAL A 72 7.26 14.06 5.49
C VAL A 72 7.74 13.17 4.37
N ARG A 73 9.04 12.81 4.34
CA ARG A 73 9.66 12.07 3.25
C ARG A 73 10.32 10.79 3.73
N GLY A 74 9.96 9.71 3.08
CA GLY A 74 10.53 8.38 3.32
C GLY A 74 10.21 7.78 4.68
N PRO A 75 10.53 6.48 4.87
CA PRO A 75 10.18 5.73 6.06
C PRO A 75 10.80 6.28 7.35
N GLY A 76 12.01 6.85 7.28
CA GLY A 76 12.69 7.38 8.46
C GLY A 76 11.95 8.55 9.09
N GLU A 77 11.57 9.55 8.30
CA GLU A 77 10.82 10.71 8.80
C GLU A 77 9.39 10.30 9.20
N LEU A 78 8.76 9.37 8.46
CA LEU A 78 7.45 8.82 8.81
C LEU A 78 7.45 8.15 10.18
N ALA A 79 8.46 7.31 10.47
CA ALA A 79 8.60 6.67 11.78
C ALA A 79 8.83 7.70 12.89
N ALA A 80 9.63 8.73 12.63
CA ALA A 80 9.90 9.81 13.58
C ALA A 80 8.63 10.63 13.88
N MET A 81 7.90 11.02 12.83
CA MET A 81 6.63 11.74 12.92
C MET A 81 5.59 10.92 13.71
N ALA A 82 5.40 9.64 13.36
CA ALA A 82 4.47 8.76 14.03
C ALA A 82 4.84 8.57 15.51
N ARG A 83 6.12 8.35 15.83
CA ARG A 83 6.60 8.22 17.21
C ARG A 83 6.29 9.46 18.04
N SER A 84 6.57 10.65 17.49
CA SER A 84 6.33 11.92 18.17
C SER A 84 4.84 12.15 18.40
N ASN A 85 4.02 11.99 17.36
CA ASN A 85 2.59 12.29 17.42
C ASN A 85 1.82 11.30 18.29
N TRP A 86 2.22 10.02 18.32
CA TRP A 86 1.52 8.98 19.06
C TRP A 86 2.00 8.81 20.51
N ALA A 87 3.08 9.50 20.92
CA ALA A 87 3.69 9.33 22.25
C ALA A 87 2.68 9.54 23.38
N ALA A 88 1.86 10.57 23.29
CA ALA A 88 0.86 10.94 24.29
C ALA A 88 -0.52 10.35 24.04
N LEU A 89 -0.76 9.68 22.90
CA LEU A 89 -2.07 9.15 22.52
C LEU A 89 -2.26 7.73 23.07
N ARG A 90 -3.51 7.38 23.42
CA ARG A 90 -3.92 6.06 23.88
C ARG A 90 -5.17 5.61 23.16
N ASP A 91 -5.46 4.32 23.22
CA ASP A 91 -6.69 3.71 22.65
C ASP A 91 -6.93 4.16 21.21
N MET A 92 -5.89 4.14 20.40
CA MET A 92 -5.94 4.57 19.00
C MET A 92 -6.72 3.55 18.17
N ASP A 93 -7.66 4.04 17.37
CA ASP A 93 -8.43 3.25 16.39
C ASP A 93 -8.46 3.97 15.06
N LEU A 94 -8.42 3.22 13.97
CA LEU A 94 -8.48 3.72 12.60
C LEU A 94 -9.41 2.84 11.79
N ARG A 95 -10.30 3.47 11.02
CA ARG A 95 -11.14 2.84 10.01
C ARG A 95 -10.94 3.54 8.69
N LEU A 96 -10.81 2.76 7.63
CA LEU A 96 -10.73 3.24 6.26
C LEU A 96 -11.98 2.79 5.52
N ASP A 97 -12.57 3.70 4.77
CA ASP A 97 -13.69 3.46 3.87
C ASP A 97 -13.25 3.83 2.45
N VAL A 98 -12.91 2.80 1.66
CA VAL A 98 -12.43 2.98 0.29
C VAL A 98 -13.59 3.31 -0.63
N SER A 99 -13.67 4.54 -1.11
CA SER A 99 -14.73 4.99 -2.00
C SER A 99 -14.48 4.63 -3.47
N SER A 100 -13.22 4.64 -3.90
CA SER A 100 -12.84 4.18 -5.24
C SER A 100 -11.37 3.79 -5.32
N ARG A 101 -11.05 2.86 -6.22
CA ARG A 101 -9.69 2.43 -6.52
C ARG A 101 -9.53 2.19 -8.01
N ARG A 102 -8.45 2.68 -8.56
CA ARG A 102 -8.04 2.42 -9.94
C ARG A 102 -6.68 1.75 -9.92
N VAL A 103 -6.58 0.59 -10.53
CA VAL A 103 -5.35 -0.19 -10.63
C VAL A 103 -4.92 -0.24 -12.08
N ALA A 104 -3.67 0.13 -12.35
CA ALA A 104 -3.03 0.06 -13.65
C ALA A 104 -1.66 -0.60 -13.48
N ARG A 105 -1.52 -1.84 -13.93
CA ARG A 105 -0.31 -2.66 -13.89
C ARG A 105 0.32 -2.73 -12.48
N ASP A 106 1.29 -1.87 -12.21
CA ASP A 106 2.10 -1.81 -10.98
C ASP A 106 1.82 -0.56 -10.13
N GLN A 107 0.82 0.23 -10.50
CA GLN A 107 0.39 1.42 -9.79
C GLN A 107 -1.10 1.37 -9.49
N ALA A 108 -1.48 2.00 -8.39
CA ALA A 108 -2.88 2.20 -8.06
C ALA A 108 -3.10 3.57 -7.42
N THR A 109 -4.29 4.12 -7.66
CA THR A 109 -4.78 5.30 -6.95
C THR A 109 -6.00 4.90 -6.16
N GLU A 110 -6.00 5.20 -4.88
CA GLU A 110 -7.11 4.95 -3.97
C GLU A 110 -7.62 6.26 -3.39
N PHE A 111 -8.93 6.42 -3.37
CA PHE A 111 -9.65 7.51 -2.71
C PHE A 111 -10.53 6.91 -1.62
N GLY A 112 -10.54 7.54 -0.47
CA GLY A 112 -11.37 7.08 0.62
C GLY A 112 -11.62 8.13 1.68
N ALA A 113 -12.45 7.75 2.63
CA ALA A 113 -12.64 8.43 3.89
C ALA A 113 -11.95 7.66 5.02
N PHE A 114 -11.63 8.35 6.09
CA PHE A 114 -11.15 7.72 7.30
C PHE A 114 -11.91 8.25 8.51
N GLN A 115 -11.98 7.42 9.51
CA GLN A 115 -12.29 7.79 10.87
C GLN A 115 -11.18 7.30 11.76
N GLN A 116 -10.55 8.22 12.49
CA GLN A 116 -9.59 7.85 13.53
C GLN A 116 -10.05 8.38 14.88
N SER A 117 -9.73 7.65 15.95
CA SER A 117 -10.02 8.09 17.29
C SER A 117 -8.87 7.71 18.24
N TRP A 118 -8.71 8.50 19.29
CA TRP A 118 -7.69 8.32 20.32
C TRP A 118 -8.16 8.93 21.64
N ARG A 119 -7.45 8.60 22.73
CA ARG A 119 -7.50 9.39 23.96
C ARG A 119 -6.26 10.27 24.03
N ASP A 120 -6.46 11.52 24.36
CA ASP A 120 -5.39 12.48 24.60
C ASP A 120 -4.76 12.27 25.99
N SER A 121 -3.77 13.10 26.35
CA SER A 121 -3.08 13.06 27.65
C SER A 121 -3.99 13.33 28.84
N SER A 122 -5.14 14.02 28.65
CA SER A 122 -6.16 14.28 29.67
C SER A 122 -7.17 13.13 29.79
N GLY A 123 -7.07 12.10 28.93
CA GLY A 123 -7.98 10.98 28.85
C GLY A 123 -9.26 11.23 28.05
N VAL A 124 -9.40 12.42 27.46
CA VAL A 124 -10.54 12.76 26.60
C VAL A 124 -10.44 11.97 25.29
N ARG A 125 -11.54 11.31 24.91
CA ARG A 125 -11.62 10.64 23.61
C ARG A 125 -11.87 11.67 22.52
N MET A 126 -11.01 11.69 21.54
CA MET A 126 -11.16 12.51 20.34
C MET A 126 -11.53 11.62 19.17
N THR A 127 -12.28 12.16 18.23
CA THR A 127 -12.57 11.48 16.96
C THR A 127 -12.39 12.47 15.82
N GLU A 128 -11.65 12.05 14.82
CA GLU A 128 -11.40 12.82 13.61
C GLU A 128 -11.96 12.07 12.40
N PHE A 129 -12.58 12.80 11.50
CA PHE A 129 -13.07 12.34 10.23
C PHE A 129 -12.38 13.08 9.12
N GLY A 130 -12.10 12.40 8.05
CA GLY A 130 -11.46 13.03 6.91
C GLY A 130 -11.46 12.15 5.65
N ARG A 131 -10.75 12.64 4.66
CA ARG A 131 -10.60 11.99 3.36
C ARG A 131 -9.13 11.82 3.04
N TYR A 132 -8.84 10.86 2.16
CA TYR A 132 -7.48 10.65 1.70
C TYR A 132 -7.41 10.29 0.21
N VAL A 133 -6.25 10.54 -0.34
CA VAL A 133 -5.79 10.01 -1.61
C VAL A 133 -4.48 9.28 -1.37
N ALA A 134 -4.36 8.04 -1.82
CA ALA A 134 -3.14 7.27 -1.78
C ALA A 134 -2.72 6.86 -3.19
N LEU A 135 -1.46 7.10 -3.54
CA LEU A 135 -0.81 6.53 -4.71
C LEU A 135 0.02 5.34 -4.23
N LEU A 136 -0.23 4.19 -4.82
CA LEU A 136 0.32 2.91 -4.40
C LEU A 136 1.19 2.35 -5.52
N VAL A 137 2.29 1.71 -5.17
CA VAL A 137 3.23 1.09 -6.11
C VAL A 137 3.43 -0.36 -5.73
N ARG A 138 3.35 -1.23 -6.73
CA ARG A 138 3.64 -2.65 -6.57
C ARG A 138 5.15 -2.86 -6.59
N GLN A 139 5.63 -3.60 -5.62
CA GLN A 139 7.05 -3.94 -5.48
C GLN A 139 7.39 -5.19 -6.30
N GLU A 140 8.68 -5.45 -6.51
CA GLU A 140 9.18 -6.63 -7.23
C GLU A 140 8.73 -7.96 -6.60
N ASP A 141 8.59 -8.00 -5.28
CA ASP A 141 8.07 -9.15 -4.53
C ASP A 141 6.55 -9.33 -4.64
N GLY A 142 5.88 -8.45 -5.39
CA GLY A 142 4.44 -8.46 -5.59
C GLY A 142 3.63 -7.77 -4.49
N SER A 143 4.26 -7.32 -3.41
CA SER A 143 3.60 -6.53 -2.37
C SER A 143 3.28 -5.12 -2.85
N TRP A 144 2.37 -4.44 -2.15
CA TRP A 144 2.04 -3.03 -2.42
C TRP A 144 2.57 -2.15 -1.29
N ARG A 145 3.05 -0.95 -1.66
CA ARG A 145 3.46 0.10 -0.73
C ARG A 145 2.88 1.44 -1.13
N MET A 146 2.72 2.33 -0.17
CA MET A 146 2.33 3.72 -0.39
C MET A 146 3.52 4.53 -0.89
N ASP A 147 3.33 5.22 -2.01
CA ASP A 147 4.33 6.14 -2.56
C ASP A 147 3.95 7.60 -2.28
N ARG A 148 2.67 7.92 -2.31
CA ARG A 148 2.14 9.23 -1.91
C ARG A 148 0.91 9.04 -1.05
N PHE A 149 0.80 9.82 -0.01
CA PHE A 149 -0.40 9.89 0.81
C PHE A 149 -0.75 11.36 1.08
N PHE A 150 -1.99 11.70 0.78
CA PHE A 150 -2.56 13.02 1.03
C PHE A 150 -3.79 12.83 1.91
N GLY A 151 -3.72 13.30 3.15
CA GLY A 151 -4.82 13.25 4.10
C GLY A 151 -5.42 14.64 4.35
N PHE A 152 -6.73 14.70 4.52
CA PHE A 152 -7.46 15.94 4.77
C PHE A 152 -8.45 15.69 5.93
N ALA A 153 -8.20 16.29 7.08
CA ALA A 153 -9.14 16.28 8.18
C ALA A 153 -10.31 17.22 7.87
N ASP A 154 -11.52 16.67 7.82
CA ASP A 154 -12.74 17.46 7.63
C ASP A 154 -13.28 17.98 8.98
N SER A 155 -13.11 17.22 10.05
CA SER A 155 -13.52 17.63 11.40
C SER A 155 -12.83 16.81 12.48
N THR A 156 -12.50 17.46 13.59
CA THR A 156 -12.04 16.82 14.82
C THR A 156 -12.94 17.27 15.96
N ARG A 157 -13.49 16.33 16.72
CA ARG A 157 -14.43 16.66 17.82
C ARG A 157 -14.29 15.69 19.00
N PRO A 158 -14.53 16.18 20.23
CA PRO A 158 -14.75 15.31 21.37
C PRO A 158 -16.07 14.53 21.18
N PRO A 159 -16.31 13.46 21.95
CA PRO A 159 -17.55 12.73 21.92
C PRO A 159 -18.72 13.68 22.27
N SER A 160 -19.83 13.54 21.57
CA SER A 160 -21.04 14.22 21.93
C SER A 160 -21.45 13.80 23.35
N PRO A 161 -21.92 14.71 24.22
CA PRO A 161 -22.53 14.33 25.49
C PRO A 161 -23.66 13.33 25.20
N ARG A 162 -23.72 12.24 25.97
CA ARG A 162 -24.87 11.33 25.89
C ARG A 162 -26.10 12.11 26.38
N PRO A 163 -27.25 11.98 25.68
CA PRO A 163 -28.49 12.52 26.12
C PRO A 163 -28.94 11.93 27.48
#